data_a8424e18fe25cf4e96b9bb74b0121da2
#
_entry.id   a8424e18fe25cf4e96b9bb74b0121da2
#
_cell.length_a   1.000
_cell.length_b   1.000
_cell.length_c   1.000
_cell.angle_alpha   90.00
_cell.angle_beta   90.00
_cell.angle_gamma   90.00
#
_symmetry.space_group_name_H-M   'P 1'
#
loop_
_entity.id
_entity.type
_entity.pdbx_description
1 polymer ?
#
loop_
_entity_poly.entity_id
_entity_poly.type
_entity_poly.pdbx_seq_one_letter_code
_entity_poly.pdbx_strand_id
1 'polypeptide(L)'
;MSDESPNYSVQVLERTVLLMDILAQSSGPLSLKDLTARSKLNISTCHRILNDLVIAQFVEHLPGGRYQLGLRLLELGNLVKNRLNIQELAYPQMQELHRKTGETINLSIKQGNDIVYIERCWSGQSGVHVVRPIGGRAPLHLTAVGKLFLADLDAVELLEYVNKTGIPASTSKSVSEFERLKNELAAIHQQGFAIDNEELEEGVRCLAAAIFNEQGRVVAGISLSAPAQRIQYAWSQDLKRAAKDISRELGCFL
;
A
#
# COMPACT_ATOMS: atom_id res chain seq x y z
N MET A 1 -3.09 22.46 2.90
CA MET A 1 -2.88 21.45 3.94
C MET A 1 -4.05 21.53 4.91
N SER A 2 -5.13 20.86 4.62
CA SER A 2 -6.15 20.54 5.61
C SER A 2 -5.76 19.16 6.17
N ASP A 3 -5.12 19.20 7.32
CA ASP A 3 -4.84 18.05 8.17
C ASP A 3 -6.19 17.61 8.78
N GLU A 4 -7.04 17.00 7.97
CA GLU A 4 -8.22 16.29 8.48
C GLU A 4 -7.71 14.97 9.09
N SER A 5 -7.17 15.08 10.30
CA SER A 5 -7.05 13.95 11.20
C SER A 5 -8.42 13.26 11.25
N PRO A 6 -8.48 11.91 11.17
CA PRO A 6 -9.73 11.19 11.21
C PRO A 6 -10.54 11.62 12.42
N ASN A 7 -11.78 12.10 12.18
CA ASN A 7 -12.64 12.65 13.24
C ASN A 7 -13.21 11.49 14.07
N TYR A 8 -12.46 11.03 15.06
CA TYR A 8 -12.91 10.01 15.99
C TYR A 8 -13.96 10.60 16.94
N SER A 9 -15.14 9.98 17.00
CA SER A 9 -16.18 10.35 17.97
C SER A 9 -15.81 9.97 19.42
N VAL A 10 -14.86 9.02 19.59
CA VAL A 10 -14.41 8.51 20.89
C VAL A 10 -12.93 8.81 21.06
N GLN A 11 -12.60 9.76 21.92
CA GLN A 11 -11.25 10.26 22.16
C GLN A 11 -10.25 9.17 22.62
N VAL A 12 -10.72 8.15 23.37
CA VAL A 12 -9.84 7.07 23.79
C VAL A 12 -9.40 6.22 22.59
N LEU A 13 -10.25 6.01 21.60
CA LEU A 13 -9.92 5.27 20.38
C LEU A 13 -8.86 6.01 19.55
N GLU A 14 -9.03 7.32 19.37
CA GLU A 14 -8.03 8.16 18.69
C GLU A 14 -6.64 8.03 19.33
N ARG A 15 -6.58 8.14 20.65
CA ARG A 15 -5.32 8.02 21.40
C ARG A 15 -4.73 6.61 21.34
N THR A 16 -5.57 5.60 21.32
CA THR A 16 -5.16 4.19 21.16
C THR A 16 -4.50 3.96 19.81
N VAL A 17 -5.16 4.40 18.74
CA VAL A 17 -4.62 4.30 17.36
C VAL A 17 -3.31 5.07 17.26
N LEU A 18 -3.25 6.30 17.76
CA LEU A 18 -2.02 7.10 17.80
C LEU A 18 -0.83 6.36 18.43
N LEU A 19 -1.05 5.72 19.60
CA LEU A 19 0.02 4.97 20.27
C LEU A 19 0.45 3.72 19.48
N MET A 20 -0.49 3.02 18.86
CA MET A 20 -0.19 1.87 18.00
C MET A 20 0.60 2.31 16.76
N ASP A 21 0.24 3.44 16.13
CA ASP A 21 0.96 3.97 14.97
C ASP A 21 2.39 4.39 15.31
N ILE A 22 2.61 5.00 16.49
CA ILE A 22 3.95 5.36 16.96
C ILE A 22 4.81 4.09 17.17
N LEU A 23 4.23 3.02 17.72
CA LEU A 23 4.92 1.74 17.86
C LEU A 23 5.22 1.09 16.51
N ALA A 24 4.28 1.16 15.57
CA ALA A 24 4.44 0.59 14.23
C ALA A 24 5.55 1.29 13.40
N GLN A 25 5.71 2.60 13.59
CA GLN A 25 6.73 3.40 12.91
C GLN A 25 8.12 3.30 13.55
N SER A 26 8.23 2.67 14.70
CA SER A 26 9.50 2.53 15.42
C SER A 26 10.29 1.32 14.93
N SER A 27 11.59 1.48 14.76
CA SER A 27 12.51 0.38 14.43
C SER A 27 12.79 -0.58 15.59
N GLY A 28 12.22 -0.32 16.77
CA GLY A 28 12.39 -1.17 17.95
C GLY A 28 11.50 -0.75 19.11
N PRO A 29 11.54 -1.50 20.23
CA PRO A 29 10.68 -1.25 21.39
C PRO A 29 10.91 0.12 22.02
N LEU A 30 9.82 0.84 22.36
CA LEU A 30 9.83 2.18 22.94
C LEU A 30 9.54 2.14 24.44
N SER A 31 10.17 3.05 25.20
CA SER A 31 9.83 3.27 26.61
C SER A 31 8.53 4.10 26.75
N LEU A 32 7.90 4.06 27.93
CA LEU A 32 6.75 4.93 28.25
C LEU A 32 7.11 6.42 28.04
N LYS A 33 8.33 6.81 28.38
CA LYS A 33 8.82 8.18 28.20
C LYS A 33 8.86 8.58 26.71
N ASP A 34 9.35 7.69 25.83
CA ASP A 34 9.41 7.95 24.39
C ASP A 34 8.02 8.05 23.79
N LEU A 35 7.10 7.14 24.18
CA LEU A 35 5.71 7.14 23.74
C LEU A 35 4.98 8.42 24.19
N THR A 36 5.17 8.85 25.43
CA THR A 36 4.60 10.10 25.96
C THR A 36 5.12 11.31 25.19
N ALA A 37 6.42 11.37 24.92
CA ALA A 37 7.03 12.48 24.20
C ALA A 37 6.52 12.58 22.74
N ARG A 38 6.40 11.43 22.04
CA ARG A 38 5.93 11.37 20.64
C ARG A 38 4.44 11.61 20.51
N SER A 39 3.62 11.05 21.41
CA SER A 39 2.15 11.18 21.37
C SER A 39 1.63 12.50 21.91
N LYS A 40 2.45 13.25 22.65
CA LYS A 40 2.05 14.45 23.42
C LYS A 40 0.92 14.20 24.44
N LEU A 41 0.65 12.94 24.77
CA LEU A 41 -0.28 12.56 25.83
C LEU A 41 0.39 12.72 27.21
N ASN A 42 -0.42 12.94 28.25
CA ASN A 42 0.10 12.87 29.60
C ASN A 42 0.45 11.41 29.98
N ILE A 43 1.44 11.25 30.89
CA ILE A 43 2.01 9.95 31.23
C ILE A 43 0.97 8.97 31.77
N SER A 44 0.02 9.44 32.57
CA SER A 44 -1.03 8.61 33.16
C SER A 44 -2.01 8.07 32.11
N THR A 45 -2.40 8.89 31.12
CA THR A 45 -3.24 8.47 30.01
C THR A 45 -2.51 7.47 29.13
N CYS A 46 -1.26 7.76 28.75
CA CYS A 46 -0.43 6.88 27.95
C CYS A 46 -0.27 5.51 28.63
N HIS A 47 0.11 5.48 29.89
CA HIS A 47 0.27 4.25 30.69
C HIS A 47 -1.03 3.43 30.74
N ARG A 48 -2.18 4.08 31.03
CA ARG A 48 -3.47 3.39 31.11
C ARG A 48 -3.85 2.73 29.80
N ILE A 49 -3.74 3.45 28.67
CA ILE A 49 -4.06 2.90 27.35
C ILE A 49 -3.10 1.76 26.99
N LEU A 50 -1.80 1.92 27.24
CA LEU A 50 -0.82 0.85 27.00
C LEU A 50 -1.11 -0.40 27.83
N ASN A 51 -1.52 -0.23 29.10
CA ASN A 51 -1.89 -1.35 29.94
C ASN A 51 -3.09 -2.12 29.38
N ASP A 52 -4.13 -1.40 28.93
CA ASP A 52 -5.31 -2.02 28.29
C ASP A 52 -4.93 -2.74 26.99
N LEU A 53 -4.02 -2.16 26.19
CA LEU A 53 -3.49 -2.79 24.99
C LEU A 53 -2.64 -4.04 25.27
N VAL A 54 -1.91 -4.06 26.39
CA VAL A 54 -1.17 -5.24 26.85
C VAL A 54 -2.14 -6.34 27.28
N ILE A 55 -3.19 -6.01 28.06
CA ILE A 55 -4.24 -6.96 28.45
C ILE A 55 -4.91 -7.55 27.19
N ALA A 56 -5.19 -6.72 26.18
CA ALA A 56 -5.77 -7.14 24.91
C ALA A 56 -4.76 -7.83 23.95
N GLN A 57 -3.49 -7.94 24.32
CA GLN A 57 -2.39 -8.53 23.55
C GLN A 57 -2.07 -7.79 22.23
N PHE A 58 -2.57 -6.58 22.04
CA PHE A 58 -2.20 -5.72 20.91
C PHE A 58 -0.82 -5.09 21.05
N VAL A 59 -0.34 -5.00 22.30
CA VAL A 59 0.98 -4.51 22.67
C VAL A 59 1.62 -5.52 23.62
N GLU A 60 2.92 -5.72 23.51
CA GLU A 60 3.74 -6.47 24.46
C GLU A 60 4.52 -5.51 25.34
N HIS A 61 4.56 -5.82 26.64
CA HIS A 61 5.41 -5.14 27.61
C HIS A 61 6.65 -5.99 27.87
N LEU A 62 7.79 -5.53 27.40
CA LEU A 62 9.06 -6.24 27.50
C LEU A 62 9.83 -5.93 28.78
N PRO A 63 10.79 -6.79 29.19
CA PRO A 63 11.74 -6.48 30.26
C PRO A 63 12.42 -5.12 30.04
N GLY A 64 12.59 -4.34 31.11
CA GLY A 64 13.12 -2.98 31.04
C GLY A 64 12.08 -1.90 30.72
N GLY A 65 10.79 -2.20 30.83
CA GLY A 65 9.72 -1.20 30.72
C GLY A 65 9.50 -0.67 29.31
N ARG A 66 9.76 -1.51 28.29
CA ARG A 66 9.59 -1.17 26.87
C ARG A 66 8.34 -1.83 26.31
N TYR A 67 7.75 -1.20 25.29
CA TYR A 67 6.54 -1.62 24.61
C TYR A 67 6.81 -1.82 23.11
N GLN A 68 6.21 -2.85 22.54
CA GLN A 68 6.18 -3.11 21.10
C GLN A 68 4.81 -3.64 20.68
N LEU A 69 4.54 -3.71 19.37
CA LEU A 69 3.31 -4.33 18.86
C LEU A 69 3.27 -5.81 19.21
N GLY A 70 2.11 -6.32 19.63
CA GLY A 70 1.89 -7.70 20.03
C GLY A 70 1.46 -8.61 18.87
N LEU A 71 1.67 -9.92 19.05
CA LEU A 71 1.36 -10.95 18.05
C LEU A 71 -0.14 -11.05 17.73
N ARG A 72 -1.02 -10.57 18.59
CA ARG A 72 -2.47 -10.53 18.33
C ARG A 72 -2.81 -9.77 17.05
N LEU A 73 -2.04 -8.73 16.70
CA LEU A 73 -2.21 -8.00 15.45
C LEU A 73 -1.93 -8.86 14.21
N LEU A 74 -0.92 -9.74 14.30
CA LEU A 74 -0.61 -10.70 13.23
C LEU A 74 -1.74 -11.72 13.05
N GLU A 75 -2.30 -12.25 14.17
CA GLU A 75 -3.44 -13.16 14.12
C GLU A 75 -4.64 -12.53 13.41
N LEU A 76 -5.03 -11.31 13.83
CA LEU A 76 -6.15 -10.59 13.20
C LEU A 76 -5.85 -10.22 11.76
N GLY A 77 -4.63 -9.81 11.45
CA GLY A 77 -4.17 -9.53 10.09
C GLY A 77 -4.28 -10.77 9.18
N ASN A 78 -3.90 -11.94 9.66
CA ASN A 78 -4.05 -13.20 8.93
C ASN A 78 -5.51 -13.57 8.67
N LEU A 79 -6.42 -13.33 9.63
CA LEU A 79 -7.85 -13.55 9.40
C LEU A 79 -8.43 -12.62 8.32
N VAL A 80 -7.96 -11.39 8.25
CA VAL A 80 -8.31 -10.45 7.17
C VAL A 80 -7.71 -10.93 5.85
N LYS A 81 -6.43 -11.32 5.86
CA LYS A 81 -5.71 -11.85 4.69
C LYS A 81 -6.43 -13.05 4.08
N ASN A 82 -6.88 -14.00 4.90
CA ASN A 82 -7.57 -15.22 4.45
C ASN A 82 -8.95 -14.98 3.82
N ARG A 83 -9.54 -13.80 3.99
CA ARG A 83 -10.79 -13.41 3.29
C ARG A 83 -10.55 -12.87 1.89
N LEU A 84 -9.32 -12.54 1.58
CA LEU A 84 -8.93 -12.00 0.27
C LEU A 84 -8.52 -13.16 -0.64
N ASN A 85 -9.48 -13.88 -1.22
CA ASN A 85 -9.26 -14.98 -2.18
C ASN A 85 -8.30 -14.60 -3.33
N ILE A 86 -8.22 -13.31 -3.64
CA ILE A 86 -7.37 -12.78 -4.71
C ILE A 86 -5.87 -13.07 -4.50
N GLN A 87 -5.41 -13.19 -3.24
CA GLN A 87 -4.00 -13.50 -2.97
C GLN A 87 -3.65 -14.92 -3.40
N GLU A 88 -4.52 -15.89 -3.08
CA GLU A 88 -4.33 -17.30 -3.46
C GLU A 88 -4.31 -17.46 -4.98
N LEU A 89 -5.21 -16.76 -5.68
CA LEU A 89 -5.29 -16.77 -7.15
C LEU A 89 -4.10 -16.07 -7.81
N ALA A 90 -3.62 -14.96 -7.23
CA ALA A 90 -2.53 -14.18 -7.80
C ALA A 90 -1.15 -14.77 -7.54
N TYR A 91 -0.96 -15.48 -6.43
CA TYR A 91 0.36 -15.90 -5.97
C TYR A 91 1.14 -16.77 -6.97
N PRO A 92 0.55 -17.77 -7.67
CA PRO A 92 1.25 -18.53 -8.71
C PRO A 92 1.77 -17.68 -9.86
N GLN A 93 0.96 -16.71 -10.33
CA GLN A 93 1.32 -15.77 -11.39
C GLN A 93 2.43 -14.81 -10.95
N MET A 94 2.38 -14.36 -9.68
CA MET A 94 3.42 -13.53 -9.09
C MET A 94 4.77 -14.27 -9.00
N GLN A 95 4.75 -15.55 -8.59
CA GLN A 95 5.95 -16.38 -8.52
C GLN A 95 6.59 -16.58 -9.92
N GLU A 96 5.76 -16.83 -10.94
CA GLU A 96 6.23 -17.00 -12.31
C GLU A 96 6.87 -15.72 -12.85
N LEU A 97 6.22 -14.56 -12.65
CA LEU A 97 6.78 -13.27 -13.00
C LEU A 97 8.11 -12.99 -12.28
N HIS A 98 8.16 -13.27 -10.97
CA HIS A 98 9.38 -13.11 -10.19
C HIS A 98 10.51 -14.01 -10.70
N ARG A 99 10.22 -15.29 -10.97
CA ARG A 99 11.19 -16.25 -11.52
C ARG A 99 11.73 -15.79 -12.87
N LYS A 100 10.86 -15.24 -13.73
CA LYS A 100 11.23 -14.77 -15.09
C LYS A 100 12.06 -13.51 -15.06
N THR A 101 11.75 -12.56 -14.17
CA THR A 101 12.34 -11.21 -14.19
C THR A 101 13.45 -11.03 -13.15
N GLY A 102 13.45 -11.80 -12.07
CA GLY A 102 14.30 -11.60 -10.90
C GLY A 102 13.93 -10.38 -10.05
N GLU A 103 12.86 -9.66 -10.42
CA GLU A 103 12.46 -8.42 -9.78
C GLU A 103 11.33 -8.63 -8.76
N THR A 104 11.08 -7.61 -7.96
CA THR A 104 10.01 -7.67 -6.94
C THR A 104 8.63 -7.56 -7.60
N ILE A 105 7.75 -8.51 -7.31
CA ILE A 105 6.36 -8.50 -7.74
C ILE A 105 5.47 -8.25 -6.53
N ASN A 106 4.57 -7.28 -6.64
CA ASN A 106 3.63 -6.95 -5.59
C ASN A 106 2.18 -7.10 -6.09
N LEU A 107 1.30 -7.45 -5.16
CA LEU A 107 -0.15 -7.35 -5.32
C LEU A 107 -0.67 -6.28 -4.38
N SER A 108 -1.51 -5.38 -4.89
CA SER A 108 -2.05 -4.27 -4.11
C SER A 108 -3.53 -4.05 -4.41
N ILE A 109 -4.27 -3.59 -3.42
CA ILE A 109 -5.68 -3.19 -3.51
C ILE A 109 -5.85 -1.71 -3.17
N LYS A 110 -6.96 -1.11 -3.59
CA LYS A 110 -7.33 0.26 -3.18
C LYS A 110 -7.98 0.25 -1.81
N GLN A 111 -7.57 1.19 -0.96
CA GLN A 111 -8.24 1.49 0.30
C GLN A 111 -8.27 3.00 0.53
N GLY A 112 -9.42 3.62 0.32
CA GLY A 112 -9.55 5.08 0.34
C GLY A 112 -8.75 5.74 -0.78
N ASN A 113 -7.84 6.65 -0.43
CA ASN A 113 -7.00 7.39 -1.38
C ASN A 113 -5.62 6.74 -1.61
N ASP A 114 -5.41 5.54 -1.07
CA ASP A 114 -4.14 4.82 -1.15
C ASP A 114 -4.31 3.42 -1.76
N ILE A 115 -3.20 2.86 -2.24
CA ILE A 115 -3.05 1.41 -2.35
C ILE A 115 -2.55 0.84 -1.04
N VAL A 116 -2.88 -0.44 -0.80
CA VAL A 116 -2.32 -1.27 0.27
C VAL A 116 -1.66 -2.48 -0.35
N TYR A 117 -0.39 -2.73 -0.03
CA TYR A 117 0.33 -3.92 -0.47
C TYR A 117 -0.15 -5.13 0.33
N ILE A 118 -0.75 -6.12 -0.33
CA ILE A 118 -1.34 -7.29 0.32
C ILE A 118 -0.53 -8.58 0.13
N GLU A 119 0.30 -8.66 -0.93
CA GLU A 119 1.19 -9.80 -1.18
C GLU A 119 2.44 -9.37 -1.95
N ARG A 120 3.53 -10.16 -1.81
CA ARG A 120 4.81 -9.90 -2.46
C ARG A 120 5.60 -11.18 -2.75
N CYS A 121 6.19 -11.25 -3.96
CA CYS A 121 7.27 -12.17 -4.30
C CYS A 121 8.55 -11.39 -4.53
N TRP A 122 9.62 -11.73 -3.78
CA TRP A 122 10.92 -11.08 -3.88
C TRP A 122 12.05 -12.03 -3.48
N SER A 123 13.26 -11.73 -3.91
CA SER A 123 14.48 -12.38 -3.44
C SER A 123 15.46 -11.33 -2.94
N GLY A 124 16.30 -11.68 -1.97
CA GLY A 124 17.32 -10.77 -1.43
C GLY A 124 18.34 -10.24 -2.44
N GLN A 125 18.28 -10.73 -3.69
CA GLN A 125 19.16 -10.34 -4.79
C GLN A 125 18.58 -9.25 -5.70
N SER A 126 17.32 -8.84 -5.51
CA SER A 126 16.65 -7.89 -6.41
C SER A 126 17.22 -6.45 -6.35
N GLY A 127 18.06 -6.13 -5.36
CA GLY A 127 18.75 -4.82 -5.27
C GLY A 127 17.85 -3.63 -4.97
N VAL A 128 16.54 -3.81 -5.00
CA VAL A 128 15.56 -2.86 -4.47
C VAL A 128 15.19 -3.33 -3.07
N HIS A 129 15.69 -2.66 -2.05
CA HIS A 129 15.08 -2.72 -0.73
C HIS A 129 13.72 -2.03 -0.85
N VAL A 130 12.70 -2.76 -1.31
CA VAL A 130 11.35 -2.22 -1.42
C VAL A 130 10.88 -1.83 -0.03
N VAL A 131 10.82 -0.56 0.17
CA VAL A 131 10.72 0.17 1.41
C VAL A 131 9.39 -0.05 2.14
N ARG A 132 8.38 -0.63 1.49
CA ARG A 132 7.04 -0.75 2.09
C ARG A 132 6.68 -2.21 2.37
N PRO A 133 6.48 -2.57 3.65
CA PRO A 133 6.08 -3.93 4.03
C PRO A 133 4.67 -4.26 3.51
N ILE A 134 4.30 -5.54 3.57
CA ILE A 134 2.89 -5.94 3.42
C ILE A 134 2.06 -5.21 4.48
N GLY A 135 0.90 -4.67 4.09
CA GLY A 135 0.10 -3.74 4.89
C GLY A 135 0.51 -2.26 4.73
N GLY A 136 1.68 -1.99 4.13
CA GLY A 136 2.12 -0.62 3.83
C GLY A 136 1.21 0.05 2.81
N ARG A 137 1.14 1.39 2.86
CA ARG A 137 0.27 2.23 2.02
C ARG A 137 1.09 3.16 1.15
N ALA A 138 0.52 3.52 0.00
CA ALA A 138 1.09 4.55 -0.87
C ALA A 138 -0.03 5.29 -1.63
N PRO A 139 0.11 6.62 -1.87
CA PRO A 139 -0.89 7.41 -2.59
C PRO A 139 -1.17 6.88 -4.00
N LEU A 140 -2.44 6.94 -4.44
CA LEU A 140 -2.83 6.43 -5.76
C LEU A 140 -2.06 7.13 -6.89
N HIS A 141 -1.93 8.44 -6.86
CA HIS A 141 -1.33 9.22 -7.95
C HIS A 141 0.19 9.02 -8.11
N LEU A 142 0.88 8.50 -7.08
CA LEU A 142 2.34 8.27 -7.10
C LEU A 142 2.73 6.84 -7.43
N THR A 143 1.78 5.93 -7.62
CA THR A 143 2.07 4.52 -7.83
C THR A 143 1.49 4.00 -9.15
N ALA A 144 2.18 3.08 -9.80
CA ALA A 144 1.65 2.46 -11.01
C ALA A 144 0.29 1.78 -10.76
N VAL A 145 0.16 1.00 -9.68
CA VAL A 145 -1.13 0.38 -9.32
C VAL A 145 -2.20 1.42 -8.98
N GLY A 146 -1.83 2.46 -8.27
CA GLY A 146 -2.79 3.53 -7.91
C GLY A 146 -3.34 4.24 -9.14
N LYS A 147 -2.51 4.50 -10.15
CA LYS A 147 -2.95 5.09 -11.41
C LYS A 147 -3.93 4.18 -12.18
N LEU A 148 -3.83 2.83 -12.05
CA LEU A 148 -4.82 1.92 -12.61
C LEU A 148 -6.20 2.12 -11.97
N PHE A 149 -6.25 2.29 -10.63
CA PHE A 149 -7.48 2.59 -9.93
C PHE A 149 -8.03 3.99 -10.27
N LEU A 150 -7.16 4.99 -10.44
CA LEU A 150 -7.59 6.33 -10.85
C LEU A 150 -8.12 6.34 -12.29
N ALA A 151 -7.55 5.52 -13.17
CA ALA A 151 -8.04 5.36 -14.53
C ALA A 151 -9.43 4.69 -14.60
N ASP A 152 -9.81 3.86 -13.61
CA ASP A 152 -11.14 3.23 -13.51
C ASP A 152 -12.23 4.17 -12.95
N LEU A 153 -11.85 5.35 -12.46
CA LEU A 153 -12.78 6.37 -11.94
C LEU A 153 -13.41 7.18 -13.08
N ASP A 154 -14.65 7.63 -12.86
CA ASP A 154 -15.23 8.65 -13.71
C ASP A 154 -14.62 10.05 -13.46
N ALA A 155 -14.99 11.02 -14.30
CA ALA A 155 -14.43 12.37 -14.22
C ALA A 155 -14.77 13.10 -12.91
N VAL A 156 -15.92 12.80 -12.30
CA VAL A 156 -16.37 13.41 -11.04
C VAL A 156 -15.57 12.82 -9.88
N GLU A 157 -15.49 11.49 -9.81
CA GLU A 157 -14.73 10.76 -8.80
C GLU A 157 -13.23 11.14 -8.84
N LEU A 158 -12.65 11.28 -10.05
CA LEU A 158 -11.26 11.70 -10.21
C LEU A 158 -11.04 13.14 -9.70
N LEU A 159 -11.96 14.04 -9.99
CA LEU A 159 -11.87 15.42 -9.51
C LEU A 159 -12.00 15.48 -7.97
N GLU A 160 -12.91 14.70 -7.39
CA GLU A 160 -13.04 14.57 -5.93
C GLU A 160 -11.75 14.06 -5.29
N TYR A 161 -11.12 13.02 -5.90
CA TYR A 161 -9.84 12.51 -5.43
C TYR A 161 -8.77 13.62 -5.42
N VAL A 162 -8.63 14.36 -6.53
CA VAL A 162 -7.62 15.42 -6.66
C VAL A 162 -7.89 16.57 -5.67
N ASN A 163 -9.13 17.00 -5.53
CA ASN A 163 -9.50 18.05 -4.57
C ASN A 163 -9.21 17.63 -3.11
N LYS A 164 -9.45 16.37 -2.80
CA LYS A 164 -9.24 15.83 -1.45
C LYS A 164 -7.77 15.64 -1.10
N THR A 165 -6.94 15.17 -2.04
CA THR A 165 -5.55 14.80 -1.78
C THR A 165 -4.56 15.90 -2.14
N GLY A 166 -4.92 16.81 -3.06
CA GLY A 166 -4.02 17.83 -3.59
C GLY A 166 -2.87 17.28 -4.44
N ILE A 167 -2.84 15.96 -4.72
CA ILE A 167 -1.80 15.26 -5.50
C ILE A 167 -0.36 15.78 -5.26
N PRO A 168 0.15 15.75 -4.00
CA PRO A 168 1.46 16.29 -3.68
C PRO A 168 2.59 15.46 -4.31
N ALA A 169 3.65 16.13 -4.76
CA ALA A 169 4.85 15.46 -5.26
C ALA A 169 5.68 14.82 -4.14
N SER A 170 6.23 13.63 -4.37
CA SER A 170 7.22 12.96 -3.52
C SER A 170 8.65 13.14 -4.04
N THR A 171 8.79 13.24 -5.36
CA THR A 171 10.08 13.42 -6.06
C THR A 171 9.94 14.53 -7.10
N SER A 172 11.05 14.91 -7.71
CA SER A 172 11.08 15.87 -8.83
C SER A 172 10.35 15.34 -10.08
N LYS A 173 10.08 14.02 -10.16
CA LYS A 173 9.43 13.35 -11.29
C LYS A 173 7.94 13.12 -11.06
N SER A 174 7.45 13.32 -9.84
CA SER A 174 6.05 13.10 -9.49
C SER A 174 5.11 13.95 -10.36
N VAL A 175 3.97 13.35 -10.69
CA VAL A 175 2.88 14.06 -11.37
C VAL A 175 2.05 14.78 -10.32
N SER A 176 2.18 16.12 -10.28
CA SER A 176 1.49 17.00 -9.34
C SER A 176 0.52 17.97 -10.01
N GLU A 177 0.33 17.84 -11.32
CA GLU A 177 -0.60 18.66 -12.11
C GLU A 177 -1.76 17.81 -12.62
N PHE A 178 -2.99 18.30 -12.44
CA PHE A 178 -4.20 17.56 -12.80
C PHE A 178 -4.26 17.16 -14.29
N GLU A 179 -3.98 18.09 -15.19
CA GLU A 179 -4.04 17.80 -16.64
C GLU A 179 -2.97 16.78 -17.06
N ARG A 180 -1.80 16.83 -16.44
CA ARG A 180 -0.76 15.82 -16.68
C ARG A 180 -1.20 14.45 -16.16
N LEU A 181 -1.77 14.38 -14.95
CA LEU A 181 -2.33 13.14 -14.41
C LEU A 181 -3.40 12.57 -15.34
N LYS A 182 -4.35 13.39 -15.77
CA LYS A 182 -5.44 13.00 -16.67
C LYS A 182 -4.91 12.44 -18.00
N ASN A 183 -3.89 13.04 -18.59
CA ASN A 183 -3.26 12.55 -19.81
C ASN A 183 -2.59 11.17 -19.59
N GLU A 184 -1.93 10.96 -18.46
CA GLU A 184 -1.35 9.66 -18.11
C GLU A 184 -2.43 8.59 -17.91
N LEU A 185 -3.55 8.93 -17.23
CA LEU A 185 -4.67 8.00 -17.06
C LEU A 185 -5.31 7.63 -18.40
N ALA A 186 -5.45 8.57 -19.34
CA ALA A 186 -5.92 8.28 -20.69
C ALA A 186 -4.97 7.33 -21.46
N ALA A 187 -3.66 7.52 -21.30
CA ALA A 187 -2.67 6.60 -21.89
C ALA A 187 -2.75 5.19 -21.29
N ILE A 188 -3.03 5.06 -19.99
CA ILE A 188 -3.21 3.78 -19.30
C ILE A 188 -4.38 2.99 -19.92
N HIS A 189 -5.52 3.64 -20.21
CA HIS A 189 -6.65 3.00 -20.88
C HIS A 189 -6.26 2.43 -22.27
N GLN A 190 -5.46 3.15 -23.03
CA GLN A 190 -5.05 2.74 -24.36
C GLN A 190 -4.03 1.59 -24.36
N GLN A 191 -3.04 1.67 -23.48
CA GLN A 191 -1.94 0.69 -23.45
C GLN A 191 -2.20 -0.52 -22.53
N GLY A 192 -3.13 -0.41 -21.57
CA GLY A 192 -3.53 -1.47 -20.63
C GLY A 192 -2.52 -1.76 -19.52
N PHE A 193 -1.61 -0.83 -19.24
CA PHE A 193 -0.68 -0.90 -18.11
C PHE A 193 -0.31 0.50 -17.64
N ALA A 194 0.16 0.62 -16.41
CA ALA A 194 0.60 1.88 -15.81
C ALA A 194 2.08 1.85 -15.47
N ILE A 195 2.67 3.03 -15.35
CA ILE A 195 4.07 3.25 -14.99
C ILE A 195 4.13 4.20 -13.80
N ASP A 196 4.97 3.87 -12.82
CA ASP A 196 5.55 4.80 -11.87
C ASP A 196 7.00 5.04 -12.30
N ASN A 197 7.27 6.23 -12.79
CA ASN A 197 8.59 6.61 -13.31
C ASN A 197 9.39 7.38 -12.26
N GLU A 198 9.75 6.71 -11.15
CA GLU A 198 10.48 7.33 -10.04
C GLU A 198 9.65 8.43 -9.34
N GLU A 199 8.31 8.29 -9.34
CA GLU A 199 7.40 9.31 -8.82
C GLU A 199 7.17 9.17 -7.31
N LEU A 200 7.12 7.93 -6.81
CA LEU A 200 7.03 7.64 -5.38
C LEU A 200 8.42 7.70 -4.72
N GLU A 201 9.45 7.18 -5.40
CA GLU A 201 10.81 7.04 -4.89
C GLU A 201 11.83 7.15 -6.03
N GLU A 202 12.86 8.00 -5.85
CA GLU A 202 13.94 8.16 -6.82
C GLU A 202 14.73 6.86 -6.98
N GLY A 203 15.11 6.53 -8.22
CA GLY A 203 15.87 5.33 -8.54
C GLY A 203 15.02 4.06 -8.66
N VAL A 204 13.71 4.10 -8.35
CA VAL A 204 12.79 2.96 -8.46
C VAL A 204 11.74 3.24 -9.52
N ARG A 205 11.53 2.29 -10.44
CA ARG A 205 10.43 2.31 -11.41
C ARG A 205 9.53 1.10 -11.23
N CYS A 206 8.24 1.31 -11.47
CA CYS A 206 7.25 0.24 -11.42
C CYS A 206 6.43 0.18 -12.71
N LEU A 207 6.09 -1.05 -13.11
CA LEU A 207 5.08 -1.35 -14.11
C LEU A 207 3.92 -2.06 -13.42
N ALA A 208 2.68 -1.79 -13.81
CA ALA A 208 1.52 -2.45 -13.22
C ALA A 208 0.43 -2.74 -14.25
N ALA A 209 -0.33 -3.83 -14.03
CA ALA A 209 -1.52 -4.19 -14.77
C ALA A 209 -2.70 -4.42 -13.82
N ALA A 210 -3.90 -4.05 -14.28
CA ALA A 210 -5.12 -4.11 -13.49
C ALA A 210 -5.72 -5.52 -13.48
N ILE A 211 -6.22 -5.94 -12.31
CA ILE A 211 -6.99 -7.15 -12.11
C ILE A 211 -8.45 -6.74 -11.92
N PHE A 212 -9.34 -7.34 -12.72
CA PHE A 212 -10.75 -7.02 -12.79
C PHE A 212 -11.61 -8.11 -12.16
N ASN A 213 -12.74 -7.73 -11.58
CA ASN A 213 -13.78 -8.66 -11.16
C ASN A 213 -14.77 -8.98 -12.30
N GLU A 214 -15.77 -9.81 -12.01
CA GLU A 214 -16.84 -10.21 -12.96
C GLU A 214 -17.67 -9.03 -13.50
N GLN A 215 -17.63 -7.88 -12.83
CA GLN A 215 -18.33 -6.66 -13.24
C GLN A 215 -17.44 -5.75 -14.10
N GLY A 216 -16.19 -6.17 -14.40
CA GLY A 216 -15.24 -5.38 -15.15
C GLY A 216 -14.64 -4.19 -14.39
N ARG A 217 -14.72 -4.17 -13.04
CA ARG A 217 -14.15 -3.13 -12.18
C ARG A 217 -12.77 -3.54 -11.69
N VAL A 218 -11.86 -2.60 -11.59
CA VAL A 218 -10.52 -2.84 -11.02
C VAL A 218 -10.64 -3.14 -9.53
N VAL A 219 -10.24 -4.34 -9.11
CA VAL A 219 -10.26 -4.78 -7.70
C VAL A 219 -8.87 -4.90 -7.09
N ALA A 220 -7.85 -5.09 -7.92
CA ALA A 220 -6.45 -5.11 -7.50
C ALA A 220 -5.53 -4.73 -8.66
N GLY A 221 -4.24 -4.58 -8.36
CA GLY A 221 -3.20 -4.46 -9.36
C GLY A 221 -2.00 -5.32 -9.03
N ILE A 222 -1.45 -5.99 -10.05
CA ILE A 222 -0.17 -6.67 -9.98
C ILE A 222 0.90 -5.74 -10.53
N SER A 223 2.02 -5.59 -9.81
CA SER A 223 3.10 -4.70 -10.23
C SER A 223 4.47 -5.35 -10.10
N LEU A 224 5.37 -4.90 -10.96
CA LEU A 224 6.80 -5.20 -10.94
C LEU A 224 7.54 -3.93 -10.55
N SER A 225 8.39 -4.00 -9.53
CA SER A 225 9.25 -2.91 -9.07
C SER A 225 10.71 -3.29 -9.26
N ALA A 226 11.48 -2.41 -9.91
CA ALA A 226 12.91 -2.61 -10.19
C ALA A 226 13.69 -1.30 -10.06
N PRO A 227 15.02 -1.35 -9.87
CA PRO A 227 15.89 -0.18 -10.08
C PRO A 227 15.61 0.43 -11.47
N ALA A 228 15.58 1.77 -11.54
CA ALA A 228 15.19 2.49 -12.75
C ALA A 228 15.99 2.08 -14.01
N GLN A 229 17.25 1.67 -13.81
CA GLN A 229 18.14 1.27 -14.91
C GLN A 229 17.89 -0.16 -15.42
N ARG A 230 17.19 -1.00 -14.60
CA ARG A 230 16.92 -2.41 -14.95
C ARG A 230 15.53 -2.64 -15.52
N ILE A 231 14.62 -1.69 -15.34
CA ILE A 231 13.24 -1.84 -15.83
C ILE A 231 13.20 -2.08 -17.35
N GLN A 232 12.48 -3.08 -17.77
CA GLN A 232 12.25 -3.40 -19.17
C GLN A 232 10.76 -3.28 -19.49
N TYR A 233 10.40 -2.35 -20.36
CA TYR A 233 9.00 -2.11 -20.71
C TYR A 233 8.33 -3.32 -21.38
N ALA A 234 9.11 -4.23 -21.97
CA ALA A 234 8.61 -5.49 -22.51
C ALA A 234 7.91 -6.36 -21.45
N TRP A 235 8.29 -6.25 -20.18
CA TRP A 235 7.64 -6.97 -19.07
C TRP A 235 6.19 -6.55 -18.83
N SER A 236 5.75 -5.40 -19.36
CA SER A 236 4.35 -5.00 -19.33
C SER A 236 3.42 -6.03 -19.98
N GLN A 237 3.89 -6.74 -21.02
CA GLN A 237 3.08 -7.77 -21.68
C GLN A 237 2.89 -9.00 -20.79
N ASP A 238 3.91 -9.37 -20.03
CA ASP A 238 3.83 -10.48 -19.07
C ASP A 238 2.92 -10.11 -17.90
N LEU A 239 3.03 -8.87 -17.38
CA LEU A 239 2.13 -8.35 -16.34
C LEU A 239 0.67 -8.34 -16.80
N LYS A 240 0.40 -7.87 -18.02
CA LYS A 240 -0.97 -7.86 -18.60
C LYS A 240 -1.52 -9.27 -18.73
N ARG A 241 -0.70 -10.25 -19.15
CA ARG A 241 -1.11 -11.65 -19.24
C ARG A 241 -1.46 -12.19 -17.86
N ALA A 242 -0.57 -12.05 -16.87
CA ALA A 242 -0.80 -12.49 -15.50
C ALA A 242 -2.06 -11.86 -14.90
N ALA A 243 -2.24 -10.54 -15.06
CA ALA A 243 -3.44 -9.83 -14.59
C ALA A 243 -4.72 -10.34 -15.25
N LYS A 244 -4.68 -10.62 -16.56
CA LYS A 244 -5.81 -11.20 -17.29
C LYS A 244 -6.15 -12.60 -16.81
N ASP A 245 -5.15 -13.46 -16.58
CA ASP A 245 -5.38 -14.81 -16.09
C ASP A 245 -5.99 -14.80 -14.68
N ILE A 246 -5.49 -13.95 -13.77
CA ILE A 246 -6.09 -13.75 -12.44
C ILE A 246 -7.52 -13.21 -12.55
N SER A 247 -7.77 -12.25 -13.45
CA SER A 247 -9.11 -11.68 -13.66
C SER A 247 -10.12 -12.73 -14.13
N ARG A 248 -9.69 -13.66 -15.00
CA ARG A 248 -10.52 -14.80 -15.46
C ARG A 248 -10.91 -15.73 -14.31
N GLU A 249 -9.99 -16.01 -13.41
CA GLU A 249 -10.26 -16.81 -12.22
C GLU A 249 -11.23 -16.11 -11.26
N LEU A 250 -11.27 -14.75 -11.29
CA LEU A 250 -12.26 -13.92 -10.58
C LEU A 250 -13.58 -13.76 -11.35
N GLY A 251 -13.75 -14.45 -12.49
CA GLY A 251 -14.98 -14.41 -13.27
C GLY A 251 -15.05 -13.29 -14.32
N CYS A 252 -13.96 -12.57 -14.58
CA CYS A 252 -13.89 -11.56 -15.63
C CYS A 252 -13.47 -12.18 -16.97
N PHE A 253 -14.35 -12.15 -17.96
CA PHE A 253 -14.13 -12.73 -19.29
C PHE A 253 -13.99 -11.66 -20.40
N LEU A 254 -13.57 -10.44 -20.04
CA LEU A 254 -13.31 -9.34 -20.97
C LEU A 254 -12.05 -9.56 -21.83
#